data_b914ddd70c21c916338b7195f39be3bd
#
_entry.id   b914ddd70c21c916338b7195f39be3bd
#
_cell.length_a   1.000
_cell.length_b   1.000
_cell.length_c   1.000
_cell.angle_alpha   90.00
_cell.angle_beta   90.00
_cell.angle_gamma   90.00
#
_symmetry.space_group_name_H-M   'P 1'
#
loop_
_entity.id
_entity.type
_entity.pdbx_description
1 polymer ?
#
loop_
_entity_poly.entity_id
_entity_poly.type
_entity_poly.pdbx_seq_one_letter_code
_entity_poly.pdbx_strand_id
1 'polypeptide(L)'
;MSDFLFTSESVSEGHPDKVADQISDAVLDAILAKDPRARVAAETLVKDNLVVLAGEITTHAVVNYDAVVRETIRRIGYNDPLLGFDAATCTVLVAYGQQSANIAQGVDEGKGLDLDQGAGDQGLMFGYACDETPQLMPLPIYLAHRLVERQAEVRRDGRLAWLRPDAKSQVTVRYVNGKPDAIDTVVLSTQHAPGIEHKQLSEAVIETIIKPVLPRNLVKGEIKYFVNPTGSFEIGGPKGDCGVTGRKIIVDTYGGAAPHGGGAFSGKDPSKVDRSAAYAARHVAKNVVAAGLASKCLVQVAYAIGVAKPVSVMATTYGSGRMSDESLSRLVAHNFDLRPKAIIQALNLLRPIYCKSAAYGHFGREEPEFTWEAMDRALALKQAA
;
A
#
# COMPACT_ATOMS: atom_id res chain seq x y z
N MET A 1 -17.09 -11.50 -22.92
CA MET A 1 -15.80 -10.78 -22.73
C MET A 1 -14.73 -11.61 -23.41
N SER A 2 -13.81 -10.97 -24.14
CA SER A 2 -12.69 -11.68 -24.77
C SER A 2 -11.71 -12.16 -23.71
N ASP A 3 -10.97 -13.23 -24.03
CA ASP A 3 -9.85 -13.67 -23.20
C ASP A 3 -8.70 -12.64 -23.28
N PHE A 4 -8.00 -12.43 -22.16
CA PHE A 4 -6.91 -11.47 -22.08
C PHE A 4 -5.89 -11.86 -21.02
N LEU A 5 -4.68 -11.29 -21.13
CA LEU A 5 -3.66 -11.33 -20.09
C LEU A 5 -3.67 -10.04 -19.30
N PHE A 6 -3.59 -10.13 -17.98
CA PHE A 6 -3.43 -8.98 -17.11
C PHE A 6 -2.25 -9.17 -16.17
N THR A 7 -1.48 -8.11 -16.00
CA THR A 7 -0.22 -8.13 -15.26
C THR A 7 -0.22 -7.08 -14.16
N SER A 8 0.25 -7.47 -12.97
CA SER A 8 0.58 -6.53 -11.89
C SER A 8 1.98 -6.80 -11.37
N GLU A 9 2.58 -5.78 -10.79
CA GLU A 9 3.90 -5.86 -10.16
C GLU A 9 3.86 -5.45 -8.70
N SER A 10 4.84 -5.91 -7.93
CA SER A 10 5.09 -5.47 -6.56
C SER A 10 6.60 -5.37 -6.30
N VAL A 11 6.95 -4.71 -5.21
CA VAL A 11 8.33 -4.56 -4.77
C VAL A 11 8.47 -4.92 -3.29
N SER A 12 9.65 -5.41 -2.91
CA SER A 12 9.94 -5.79 -1.53
C SER A 12 10.08 -4.59 -0.59
N GLU A 13 10.12 -4.88 0.71
CA GLU A 13 10.43 -3.89 1.75
C GLU A 13 11.79 -3.21 1.58
N GLY A 14 12.73 -3.87 0.89
CA GLY A 14 14.08 -3.33 0.63
C GLY A 14 14.20 -2.52 -0.66
N HIS A 15 13.14 -2.42 -1.47
CA HIS A 15 13.14 -1.52 -2.63
C HIS A 15 13.29 -0.06 -2.18
N PRO A 16 14.11 0.78 -2.86
CA PRO A 16 14.40 2.15 -2.41
C PRO A 16 13.16 2.98 -2.07
N ASP A 17 12.16 2.99 -2.94
CA ASP A 17 10.91 3.72 -2.67
C ASP A 17 10.15 3.17 -1.46
N LYS A 18 10.17 1.84 -1.24
CA LYS A 18 9.53 1.24 -0.05
C LYS A 18 10.35 1.41 1.23
N VAL A 19 11.65 1.55 1.13
CA VAL A 19 12.49 2.00 2.26
C VAL A 19 12.07 3.42 2.66
N ALA A 20 11.90 4.33 1.70
CA ALA A 20 11.44 5.69 1.96
C ALA A 20 10.04 5.72 2.58
N ASP A 21 9.08 4.96 2.04
CA ASP A 21 7.72 4.84 2.57
C ASP A 21 7.71 4.32 4.01
N GLN A 22 8.48 3.28 4.31
CA GLN A 22 8.56 2.70 5.65
C GLN A 22 9.20 3.67 6.66
N ILE A 23 10.20 4.46 6.25
CA ILE A 23 10.80 5.48 7.11
C ILE A 23 9.77 6.58 7.41
N SER A 24 9.07 7.08 6.39
CA SER A 24 8.04 8.11 6.55
C SER A 24 6.92 7.67 7.48
N ASP A 25 6.43 6.43 7.33
CA ASP A 25 5.39 5.88 8.21
C ASP A 25 5.92 5.51 9.61
N ALA A 26 7.20 5.16 9.76
CA ALA A 26 7.80 4.96 11.08
C ALA A 26 7.92 6.28 11.85
N VAL A 27 8.23 7.39 11.17
CA VAL A 27 8.21 8.73 11.75
C VAL A 27 6.79 9.10 12.17
N LEU A 28 5.79 8.87 11.31
CA LEU A 28 4.38 9.08 11.64
C LEU A 28 3.97 8.27 12.88
N ASP A 29 4.25 6.99 12.93
CA ASP A 29 3.90 6.11 14.06
C ASP A 29 4.59 6.56 15.36
N ALA A 30 5.85 6.95 15.31
CA ALA A 30 6.59 7.46 16.47
C ALA A 30 5.99 8.75 17.04
N ILE A 31 5.42 9.58 16.19
CA ILE A 31 4.71 10.80 16.59
C ILE A 31 3.33 10.46 17.15
N LEU A 32 2.51 9.68 16.43
CA LEU A 32 1.15 9.33 16.85
C LEU A 32 1.10 8.55 18.16
N ALA A 33 2.12 7.77 18.47
CA ALA A 33 2.25 7.07 19.76
C ALA A 33 2.28 8.03 20.97
N LYS A 34 2.70 9.29 20.78
CA LYS A 34 2.83 10.31 21.82
C LYS A 34 1.82 11.45 21.66
N ASP A 35 1.42 11.74 20.44
CA ASP A 35 0.50 12.81 20.07
C ASP A 35 -0.44 12.32 18.95
N PRO A 36 -1.55 11.64 19.29
CA PRO A 36 -2.48 11.07 18.31
C PRO A 36 -3.15 12.12 17.41
N ARG A 37 -3.12 13.41 17.78
CA ARG A 37 -3.70 14.49 16.99
C ARG A 37 -2.69 15.31 16.20
N ALA A 38 -1.44 14.88 16.16
CA ALA A 38 -0.39 15.52 15.37
C ALA A 38 -0.80 15.64 13.90
N ARG A 39 -0.33 16.71 13.27
CA ARG A 39 -0.40 16.90 11.82
C ARG A 39 0.95 16.55 11.22
N VAL A 40 0.96 15.54 10.35
CA VAL A 40 2.20 14.99 9.81
C VAL A 40 2.06 14.83 8.30
N ALA A 41 3.01 15.40 7.58
CA ALA A 41 3.29 15.15 6.17
C ALA A 41 4.80 14.93 6.08
N ALA A 42 5.24 13.68 6.32
CA ALA A 42 6.64 13.31 6.36
C ALA A 42 7.04 12.63 5.06
N GLU A 43 7.97 13.21 4.34
CA GLU A 43 8.54 12.67 3.12
C GLU A 43 9.99 12.29 3.34
N THR A 44 10.45 11.25 2.65
CA THR A 44 11.79 10.69 2.76
C THR A 44 12.37 10.51 1.37
N LEU A 45 13.64 10.90 1.21
CA LEU A 45 14.48 10.52 0.08
C LEU A 45 15.63 9.65 0.59
N VAL A 46 15.91 8.56 -0.12
CA VAL A 46 17.06 7.69 0.16
C VAL A 46 17.91 7.54 -1.11
N LYS A 47 19.22 7.72 -0.98
CA LYS A 47 20.17 7.49 -2.09
C LYS A 47 21.55 7.23 -1.53
N ASP A 48 22.25 6.20 -2.07
CA ASP A 48 23.52 5.72 -1.53
C ASP A 48 23.40 5.51 0.00
N ASN A 49 24.28 6.09 0.80
CA ASN A 49 24.24 6.00 2.27
C ASN A 49 23.65 7.26 2.92
N LEU A 50 22.68 7.92 2.24
CA LEU A 50 22.04 9.17 2.67
C LEU A 50 20.52 8.97 2.82
N VAL A 51 19.97 9.50 3.89
CA VAL A 51 18.53 9.67 4.14
C VAL A 51 18.24 11.15 4.36
N VAL A 52 17.29 11.70 3.62
CA VAL A 52 16.78 13.06 3.81
C VAL A 52 15.32 12.96 4.23
N LEU A 53 15.00 13.54 5.38
CA LEU A 53 13.64 13.70 5.88
C LEU A 53 13.21 15.14 5.63
N ALA A 54 12.08 15.33 4.93
CA ALA A 54 11.54 16.65 4.64
C ALA A 54 10.01 16.66 4.82
N GLY A 55 9.41 17.84 4.88
CA GLY A 55 7.96 17.99 4.99
C GLY A 55 7.53 18.86 6.17
N GLU A 56 6.26 18.75 6.56
CA GLU A 56 5.66 19.57 7.59
C GLU A 56 5.11 18.72 8.73
N ILE A 57 5.51 19.08 9.95
CA ILE A 57 5.08 18.40 11.18
C ILE A 57 4.64 19.44 12.22
N THR A 58 3.42 19.31 12.72
CA THR A 58 2.91 20.08 13.87
C THR A 58 2.55 19.07 14.96
N THR A 59 3.32 19.05 16.04
CA THR A 59 3.16 18.08 17.14
C THR A 59 3.76 18.62 18.44
N HIS A 60 3.28 18.07 19.56
CA HIS A 60 3.89 18.23 20.88
C HIS A 60 4.86 17.08 21.21
N ALA A 61 4.91 16.06 20.39
CA ALA A 61 5.78 14.91 20.60
C ALA A 61 7.25 15.25 20.33
N VAL A 62 8.14 14.80 21.21
CA VAL A 62 9.57 14.84 20.99
C VAL A 62 10.01 13.47 20.47
N VAL A 63 10.49 13.43 19.23
CA VAL A 63 10.91 12.21 18.52
C VAL A 63 12.38 12.32 18.13
N ASN A 64 13.14 11.26 18.37
CA ASN A 64 14.49 11.11 17.85
C ASN A 64 14.39 10.51 16.44
N TYR A 65 14.34 11.36 15.42
CA TYR A 65 14.19 10.94 14.02
C TYR A 65 15.35 10.07 13.55
N ASP A 66 16.60 10.37 13.96
CA ASP A 66 17.77 9.55 13.61
C ASP A 66 17.62 8.11 14.10
N ALA A 67 17.18 7.93 15.34
CA ALA A 67 16.95 6.59 15.90
C ALA A 67 15.82 5.85 15.17
N VAL A 68 14.72 6.51 14.82
CA VAL A 68 13.60 5.93 14.07
C VAL A 68 14.06 5.46 12.68
N VAL A 69 14.82 6.30 11.97
CA VAL A 69 15.39 5.97 10.65
C VAL A 69 16.27 4.72 10.73
N ARG A 70 17.26 4.73 11.63
CA ARG A 70 18.21 3.61 11.76
C ARG A 70 17.53 2.32 12.15
N GLU A 71 16.55 2.35 13.05
CA GLU A 71 15.80 1.17 13.44
C GLU A 71 14.98 0.61 12.27
N THR A 72 14.36 1.48 11.47
CA THR A 72 13.62 1.08 10.27
C THR A 72 14.53 0.41 9.25
N ILE A 73 15.68 1.01 8.94
CA ILE A 73 16.68 0.48 8.01
C ILE A 73 17.20 -0.88 8.50
N ARG A 74 17.48 -1.01 9.83
CA ARG A 74 17.94 -2.25 10.46
C ARG A 74 16.90 -3.36 10.32
N ARG A 75 15.62 -3.07 10.59
CA ARG A 75 14.51 -4.00 10.48
C ARG A 75 14.32 -4.51 9.05
N ILE A 76 14.50 -3.65 8.04
CA ILE A 76 14.46 -4.02 6.62
C ILE A 76 15.59 -5.00 6.27
N GLY A 77 16.73 -4.90 6.94
CA GLY A 77 17.88 -5.80 6.76
C GLY A 77 19.08 -5.17 6.06
N TYR A 78 19.17 -3.85 6.01
CA TYR A 78 20.36 -3.13 5.58
C TYR A 78 21.30 -2.93 6.78
N ASN A 79 22.03 -4.00 7.11
CA ASN A 79 22.90 -4.11 8.30
C ASN A 79 24.37 -4.45 7.94
N ASP A 80 24.72 -4.34 6.66
CA ASP A 80 26.03 -4.65 6.14
C ASP A 80 26.53 -3.47 5.31
N PRO A 81 27.63 -2.80 5.70
CA PRO A 81 28.20 -1.67 4.96
C PRO A 81 28.54 -2.00 3.50
N LEU A 82 28.80 -3.28 3.18
CA LEU A 82 29.05 -3.73 1.82
C LEU A 82 27.86 -3.55 0.88
N LEU A 83 26.65 -3.39 1.42
CA LEU A 83 25.44 -3.07 0.63
C LEU A 83 25.45 -1.61 0.14
N GLY A 84 26.35 -0.76 0.65
CA GLY A 84 26.44 0.66 0.30
C GLY A 84 25.28 1.53 0.82
N PHE A 85 24.39 0.95 1.63
CA PHE A 85 23.37 1.57 2.45
C PHE A 85 23.27 0.76 3.74
N ASP A 86 23.49 1.39 4.90
CA ASP A 86 23.62 0.68 6.17
C ASP A 86 23.09 1.49 7.35
N ALA A 87 22.34 0.84 8.23
CA ALA A 87 21.69 1.44 9.39
C ALA A 87 22.65 2.12 10.37
N ALA A 88 23.88 1.63 10.51
CA ALA A 88 24.83 2.17 11.47
C ALA A 88 25.54 3.42 10.93
N THR A 89 25.82 3.47 9.63
CA THR A 89 26.72 4.46 9.01
C THR A 89 26.02 5.50 8.14
N CYS A 90 24.73 5.33 7.80
CA CYS A 90 24.02 6.27 6.94
C CYS A 90 23.98 7.69 7.54
N THR A 91 24.05 8.68 6.67
CA THR A 91 23.84 10.07 7.03
C THR A 91 22.34 10.37 7.04
N VAL A 92 21.84 10.99 8.12
CA VAL A 92 20.43 11.39 8.23
C VAL A 92 20.38 12.91 8.29
N LEU A 93 19.71 13.53 7.30
CA LEU A 93 19.42 14.97 7.26
C LEU A 93 17.94 15.19 7.56
N VAL A 94 17.64 16.14 8.44
CA VAL A 94 16.27 16.46 8.86
C VAL A 94 15.95 17.90 8.48
N ALA A 95 14.90 18.07 7.66
CA ALA A 95 14.41 19.36 7.14
C ALA A 95 12.89 19.46 7.30
N TYR A 96 12.36 19.18 8.51
CA TYR A 96 10.95 19.38 8.81
C TYR A 96 10.64 20.80 9.19
N GLY A 97 9.59 21.38 8.56
CA GLY A 97 8.97 22.64 8.92
C GLY A 97 7.66 22.47 9.69
N GLN A 98 6.96 23.57 9.98
CA GLN A 98 5.62 23.56 10.53
C GLN A 98 4.58 23.68 9.41
N GLN A 99 3.40 23.06 9.60
CA GLN A 99 2.29 23.20 8.67
C GLN A 99 1.83 24.67 8.54
N SER A 100 1.47 25.08 7.33
CA SER A 100 0.92 26.41 7.04
C SER A 100 -0.34 26.67 7.88
N ALA A 101 -0.41 27.86 8.51
CA ALA A 101 -1.57 28.28 9.30
C ALA A 101 -2.86 28.36 8.46
N ASN A 102 -2.75 28.67 7.16
CA ASN A 102 -3.90 28.74 6.25
C ASN A 102 -4.51 27.36 5.98
N ILE A 103 -3.68 26.33 5.87
CA ILE A 103 -4.17 24.94 5.72
C ILE A 103 -4.80 24.46 7.04
N ALA A 104 -4.15 24.73 8.17
CA ALA A 104 -4.65 24.37 9.48
C ALA A 104 -6.06 24.95 9.76
N GLN A 105 -6.34 26.16 9.30
CA GLN A 105 -7.64 26.81 9.48
C GLN A 105 -8.80 26.00 8.82
N GLY A 106 -8.60 25.39 7.68
CA GLY A 106 -9.63 24.58 6.99
C GLY A 106 -9.80 23.16 7.54
N VAL A 107 -8.79 22.66 8.28
CA VAL A 107 -8.77 21.27 8.80
C VAL A 107 -9.18 21.21 10.27
N ASP A 108 -8.93 22.26 11.05
CA ASP A 108 -9.27 22.31 12.47
C ASP A 108 -10.75 22.58 12.67
N GLU A 109 -11.39 21.77 13.52
CA GLU A 109 -12.80 21.88 13.90
C GLU A 109 -13.09 23.26 14.51
N GLY A 110 -14.15 23.92 14.06
CA GLY A 110 -14.59 25.24 14.57
C GLY A 110 -13.80 26.43 14.04
N LYS A 111 -12.91 26.29 13.06
CA LYS A 111 -12.07 27.38 12.56
C LYS A 111 -12.30 27.82 11.11
N GLY A 112 -12.81 26.94 10.25
CA GLY A 112 -13.05 27.23 8.82
C GLY A 112 -14.40 27.89 8.54
N LEU A 113 -14.74 28.01 7.25
CA LEU A 113 -16.10 28.33 6.81
C LEU A 113 -17.08 27.18 7.07
N ASP A 114 -16.61 25.94 7.00
CA ASP A 114 -17.28 24.77 7.52
C ASP A 114 -16.81 24.55 8.96
N LEU A 115 -17.74 24.43 9.90
CA LEU A 115 -17.42 24.26 11.32
C LEU A 115 -17.06 22.80 11.66
N ASP A 116 -17.44 21.83 10.82
CA ASP A 116 -16.96 20.45 10.90
C ASP A 116 -15.51 20.38 10.42
N GLN A 117 -14.77 19.34 10.83
CA GLN A 117 -13.42 19.10 10.32
C GLN A 117 -13.46 18.90 8.81
N GLY A 118 -12.93 19.86 8.05
CA GLY A 118 -12.85 19.80 6.59
C GLY A 118 -11.74 18.86 6.09
N ALA A 119 -11.79 18.56 4.79
CA ALA A 119 -10.70 17.85 4.11
C ALA A 119 -9.44 18.72 4.07
N GLY A 120 -8.28 18.13 4.32
CA GLY A 120 -6.99 18.83 4.32
C GLY A 120 -6.49 19.24 2.94
N ASP A 121 -7.10 18.70 1.89
CA ASP A 121 -6.83 19.03 0.50
C ASP A 121 -8.06 18.72 -0.37
N GLN A 122 -8.07 19.25 -1.59
CA GLN A 122 -8.94 18.78 -2.65
C GLN A 122 -8.38 17.47 -3.20
N GLY A 123 -9.25 16.61 -3.77
CA GLY A 123 -8.78 15.39 -4.42
C GLY A 123 -9.89 14.39 -4.66
N LEU A 124 -9.53 13.31 -5.34
CA LEU A 124 -10.40 12.17 -5.55
C LEU A 124 -9.66 10.89 -5.17
N MET A 125 -10.35 9.99 -4.47
CA MET A 125 -9.80 8.76 -3.97
C MET A 125 -10.65 7.59 -4.43
N PHE A 126 -10.00 6.44 -4.64
CA PHE A 126 -10.65 5.22 -5.09
C PHE A 126 -10.49 4.10 -4.09
N GLY A 127 -11.56 3.31 -3.95
CA GLY A 127 -11.56 2.02 -3.32
C GLY A 127 -12.05 0.95 -4.28
N TYR A 128 -11.46 -0.24 -4.22
CA TYR A 128 -11.84 -1.34 -5.10
C TYR A 128 -11.87 -2.66 -4.33
N ALA A 129 -12.75 -3.56 -4.74
CA ALA A 129 -12.79 -4.95 -4.32
C ALA A 129 -13.33 -5.83 -5.45
N CYS A 130 -12.88 -7.09 -5.51
CA CYS A 130 -13.40 -8.09 -6.41
C CYS A 130 -13.31 -9.49 -5.77
N ASP A 131 -14.10 -10.44 -6.27
CA ASP A 131 -14.20 -11.80 -5.75
C ASP A 131 -13.13 -12.77 -6.28
N GLU A 132 -11.97 -12.25 -6.73
CA GLU A 132 -10.90 -13.07 -7.29
C GLU A 132 -10.04 -13.78 -6.24
N THR A 133 -10.00 -13.24 -5.03
CA THR A 133 -9.25 -13.83 -3.89
C THR A 133 -10.09 -13.76 -2.61
N PRO A 134 -9.79 -14.58 -1.58
CA PRO A 134 -10.47 -14.51 -0.28
C PRO A 134 -10.37 -13.12 0.38
N GLN A 135 -9.29 -12.38 0.12
CA GLN A 135 -9.07 -11.03 0.60
C GLN A 135 -9.83 -9.97 -0.21
N LEU A 136 -10.59 -10.40 -1.22
CA LEU A 136 -11.34 -9.55 -2.16
C LEU A 136 -10.43 -8.53 -2.89
N MET A 137 -9.28 -9.02 -3.35
CA MET A 137 -8.28 -8.30 -4.13
C MET A 137 -8.14 -8.87 -5.53
N PRO A 138 -7.70 -8.07 -6.52
CA PRO A 138 -7.29 -8.57 -7.81
C PRO A 138 -6.13 -9.59 -7.67
N LEU A 139 -6.27 -10.74 -8.32
CA LEU A 139 -5.34 -11.85 -8.17
C LEU A 139 -3.88 -11.50 -8.56
N PRO A 140 -3.60 -10.77 -9.67
CA PRO A 140 -2.22 -10.50 -10.07
C PRO A 140 -1.43 -9.71 -9.02
N ILE A 141 -2.00 -8.61 -8.48
CA ILE A 141 -1.33 -7.81 -7.46
C ILE A 141 -1.22 -8.58 -6.13
N TYR A 142 -2.24 -9.33 -5.76
CA TYR A 142 -2.20 -10.16 -4.56
C TYR A 142 -1.04 -11.15 -4.61
N LEU A 143 -0.88 -11.89 -5.73
CA LEU A 143 0.23 -12.82 -5.89
C LEU A 143 1.59 -12.12 -5.96
N ALA A 144 1.67 -10.96 -6.63
CA ALA A 144 2.89 -10.19 -6.69
C ALA A 144 3.36 -9.76 -5.28
N HIS A 145 2.45 -9.31 -4.40
CA HIS A 145 2.77 -9.03 -2.99
C HIS A 145 3.26 -10.26 -2.25
N ARG A 146 2.56 -11.40 -2.39
CA ARG A 146 2.96 -12.66 -1.71
C ARG A 146 4.34 -13.13 -2.12
N LEU A 147 4.75 -12.92 -3.38
CA LEU A 147 6.09 -13.29 -3.84
C LEU A 147 7.21 -12.50 -3.16
N VAL A 148 7.08 -11.19 -3.06
CA VAL A 148 8.11 -10.36 -2.41
C VAL A 148 8.08 -10.47 -0.88
N GLU A 149 6.93 -10.73 -0.30
CA GLU A 149 6.81 -11.07 1.12
C GLU A 149 7.49 -12.41 1.42
N ARG A 150 7.26 -13.43 0.59
CA ARG A 150 7.92 -14.73 0.69
C ARG A 150 9.44 -14.62 0.51
N GLN A 151 9.90 -13.77 -0.39
CA GLN A 151 11.33 -13.47 -0.55
C GLN A 151 11.94 -12.94 0.76
N ALA A 152 11.25 -11.99 1.41
CA ALA A 152 11.70 -11.44 2.68
C ALA A 152 11.70 -12.49 3.82
N GLU A 153 10.69 -13.36 3.89
CA GLU A 153 10.66 -14.48 4.85
C GLU A 153 11.86 -15.42 4.66
N VAL A 154 12.07 -15.90 3.43
CA VAL A 154 13.15 -16.85 3.09
C VAL A 154 14.53 -16.23 3.35
N ARG A 155 14.68 -14.91 3.14
CA ARG A 155 15.88 -14.16 3.46
C ARG A 155 16.11 -14.09 4.98
N ARG A 156 15.07 -13.75 5.74
CA ARG A 156 15.16 -13.56 7.20
C ARG A 156 15.40 -14.86 7.96
N ASP A 157 14.81 -15.97 7.51
CA ASP A 157 15.01 -17.28 8.14
C ASP A 157 16.28 -18.01 7.68
N GLY A 158 17.03 -17.40 6.75
CA GLY A 158 18.33 -17.89 6.30
C GLY A 158 18.28 -19.10 5.36
N ARG A 159 17.09 -19.54 4.89
CA ARG A 159 16.98 -20.65 3.91
C ARG A 159 17.77 -20.38 2.64
N LEU A 160 17.81 -19.14 2.18
CA LEU A 160 18.67 -18.66 1.09
C LEU A 160 19.50 -17.49 1.61
N ALA A 161 20.56 -17.79 2.36
CA ALA A 161 21.38 -16.80 3.09
C ALA A 161 22.05 -15.73 2.19
N TRP A 162 22.11 -15.98 0.89
CA TRP A 162 22.65 -15.06 -0.10
C TRP A 162 21.62 -14.02 -0.60
N LEU A 163 20.34 -14.14 -0.24
CA LEU A 163 19.34 -13.12 -0.57
C LEU A 163 19.64 -11.79 0.14
N ARG A 164 19.35 -10.70 -0.55
CA ARG A 164 19.46 -9.33 -0.08
C ARG A 164 18.07 -8.66 -0.05
N PRO A 165 17.92 -7.47 0.60
CA PRO A 165 16.58 -6.91 0.85
C PRO A 165 15.80 -6.47 -0.38
N ASP A 166 16.45 -6.02 -1.45
CA ASP A 166 15.77 -5.48 -2.63
C ASP A 166 15.25 -6.59 -3.56
N ALA A 167 13.99 -6.49 -3.96
CA ALA A 167 13.39 -7.39 -4.93
C ALA A 167 12.18 -6.74 -5.62
N LYS A 168 11.87 -7.23 -6.82
CA LYS A 168 10.68 -6.88 -7.60
C LYS A 168 10.02 -8.16 -8.11
N SER A 169 8.69 -8.21 -8.06
CA SER A 169 7.90 -9.30 -8.62
C SER A 169 6.92 -8.78 -9.65
N GLN A 170 6.56 -9.63 -10.61
CA GLN A 170 5.50 -9.37 -11.56
C GLN A 170 4.77 -10.67 -11.85
N VAL A 171 3.44 -10.64 -11.88
CA VAL A 171 2.61 -11.81 -12.17
C VAL A 171 1.64 -11.47 -13.29
N THR A 172 1.65 -12.30 -14.34
CA THR A 172 0.69 -12.25 -15.44
C THR A 172 -0.30 -13.40 -15.31
N VAL A 173 -1.57 -13.07 -15.28
CA VAL A 173 -2.69 -14.02 -15.19
C VAL A 173 -3.49 -13.98 -16.48
N ARG A 174 -3.83 -15.16 -17.00
CA ARG A 174 -4.79 -15.31 -18.08
C ARG A 174 -6.20 -15.29 -17.52
N TYR A 175 -7.05 -14.47 -18.13
CA TYR A 175 -8.47 -14.38 -17.84
C TYR A 175 -9.28 -14.97 -18.97
N VAL A 176 -10.27 -15.80 -18.60
CA VAL A 176 -11.23 -16.41 -19.52
C VAL A 176 -12.63 -16.01 -19.04
N ASN A 177 -13.43 -15.43 -19.93
CA ASN A 177 -14.76 -14.90 -19.58
C ASN A 177 -14.76 -13.95 -18.39
N GLY A 178 -13.67 -13.15 -18.23
CA GLY A 178 -13.51 -12.16 -17.18
C GLY A 178 -13.16 -12.71 -15.80
N LYS A 179 -12.78 -14.01 -15.70
CA LYS A 179 -12.32 -14.66 -14.46
C LYS A 179 -10.89 -15.17 -14.59
N PRO A 180 -10.09 -15.14 -13.51
CA PRO A 180 -8.76 -15.76 -13.51
C PRO A 180 -8.85 -17.23 -13.88
N ASP A 181 -8.06 -17.64 -14.88
CA ASP A 181 -8.04 -19.02 -15.38
C ASP A 181 -6.70 -19.70 -15.11
N ALA A 182 -5.59 -19.05 -15.45
CA ALA A 182 -4.25 -19.62 -15.28
C ALA A 182 -3.20 -18.54 -15.05
N ILE A 183 -2.10 -18.90 -14.38
CA ILE A 183 -0.90 -18.09 -14.30
C ILE A 183 -0.09 -18.34 -15.57
N ASP A 184 0.22 -17.28 -16.32
CA ASP A 184 0.99 -17.35 -17.57
C ASP A 184 2.49 -17.14 -17.34
N THR A 185 2.83 -16.06 -16.61
CA THR A 185 4.22 -15.62 -16.43
C THR A 185 4.45 -15.12 -15.02
N VAL A 186 5.61 -15.46 -14.46
CA VAL A 186 6.11 -14.91 -13.19
C VAL A 186 7.51 -14.36 -13.41
N VAL A 187 7.73 -13.08 -13.06
CA VAL A 187 9.04 -12.44 -13.01
C VAL A 187 9.39 -12.18 -11.55
N LEU A 188 10.59 -12.55 -11.13
CA LEU A 188 11.14 -12.21 -9.82
C LEU A 188 12.60 -11.79 -9.97
N SER A 189 12.87 -10.50 -9.77
CA SER A 189 14.23 -9.98 -9.67
C SER A 189 14.55 -9.76 -8.20
N THR A 190 15.59 -10.41 -7.70
CA THR A 190 15.99 -10.35 -6.29
C THR A 190 17.47 -10.07 -6.16
N GLN A 191 17.81 -9.11 -5.31
CA GLN A 191 19.19 -8.80 -4.95
C GLN A 191 19.82 -9.97 -4.21
N HIS A 192 21.09 -10.26 -4.52
CA HIS A 192 21.83 -11.38 -3.95
C HIS A 192 23.30 -11.04 -3.66
N ALA A 193 23.94 -11.88 -2.85
CA ALA A 193 25.39 -11.82 -2.62
C ALA A 193 26.14 -12.24 -3.89
N PRO A 194 27.39 -11.76 -4.09
CA PRO A 194 28.22 -12.18 -5.21
C PRO A 194 28.56 -13.67 -5.12
N GLY A 195 28.96 -14.25 -6.26
CA GLY A 195 29.47 -15.61 -6.34
C GLY A 195 28.42 -16.72 -6.45
N ILE A 196 27.15 -16.39 -6.65
CA ILE A 196 26.08 -17.36 -6.93
C ILE A 196 25.90 -17.49 -8.44
N GLU A 197 25.98 -18.74 -8.94
CA GLU A 197 25.71 -19.02 -10.34
C GLU A 197 24.22 -18.78 -10.65
N HIS A 198 23.93 -18.11 -11.76
CA HIS A 198 22.55 -17.73 -12.16
C HIS A 198 21.59 -18.92 -12.23
N LYS A 199 22.03 -20.08 -12.75
CA LYS A 199 21.20 -21.27 -12.81
C LYS A 199 20.78 -21.77 -11.43
N GLN A 200 21.75 -21.87 -10.50
CA GLN A 200 21.51 -22.28 -9.13
C GLN A 200 20.57 -21.28 -8.41
N LEU A 201 20.81 -19.98 -8.59
CA LEU A 201 19.95 -18.93 -8.04
C LEU A 201 18.51 -19.08 -8.58
N SER A 202 18.34 -19.22 -9.89
CA SER A 202 17.03 -19.33 -10.52
C SER A 202 16.25 -20.55 -10.04
N GLU A 203 16.87 -21.72 -10.00
CA GLU A 203 16.25 -22.95 -9.50
C GLU A 203 15.83 -22.80 -8.03
N ALA A 204 16.71 -22.26 -7.17
CA ALA A 204 16.41 -22.08 -5.76
C ALA A 204 15.25 -21.08 -5.53
N VAL A 205 15.21 -19.98 -6.28
CA VAL A 205 14.12 -18.98 -6.22
C VAL A 205 12.80 -19.58 -6.67
N ILE A 206 12.78 -20.33 -7.77
CA ILE A 206 11.57 -20.95 -8.28
C ILE A 206 11.00 -21.93 -7.25
N GLU A 207 11.85 -22.81 -6.71
CA GLU A 207 11.39 -23.87 -5.80
C GLU A 207 11.01 -23.34 -4.40
N THR A 208 11.77 -22.36 -3.87
CA THR A 208 11.63 -21.94 -2.46
C THR A 208 10.69 -20.74 -2.31
N ILE A 209 10.60 -19.87 -3.33
CA ILE A 209 9.83 -18.63 -3.26
C ILE A 209 8.61 -18.70 -4.18
N ILE A 210 8.78 -19.01 -5.48
CA ILE A 210 7.70 -18.84 -6.45
C ILE A 210 6.64 -19.96 -6.30
N LYS A 211 7.03 -21.20 -6.46
CA LYS A 211 6.08 -22.34 -6.44
C LYS A 211 5.22 -22.43 -5.18
N PRO A 212 5.75 -22.17 -3.96
CA PRO A 212 4.94 -22.21 -2.74
C PRO A 212 3.85 -21.15 -2.66
N VAL A 213 3.98 -20.04 -3.39
CA VAL A 213 3.01 -18.92 -3.41
C VAL A 213 1.90 -19.16 -4.43
N LEU A 214 2.18 -19.89 -5.51
CA LEU A 214 1.22 -20.03 -6.60
C LEU A 214 0.07 -20.98 -6.25
N PRO A 215 -1.22 -20.58 -6.43
CA PRO A 215 -2.37 -21.43 -6.22
C PRO A 215 -2.36 -22.62 -7.19
N ARG A 216 -2.40 -23.84 -6.68
CA ARG A 216 -2.29 -25.09 -7.48
C ARG A 216 -3.33 -25.18 -8.58
N ASN A 217 -4.55 -24.72 -8.34
CA ASN A 217 -5.67 -24.75 -9.30
C ASN A 217 -5.49 -23.79 -10.48
N LEU A 218 -4.55 -22.85 -10.39
CA LEU A 218 -4.22 -21.87 -11.45
C LEU A 218 -2.90 -22.19 -12.16
N VAL A 219 -2.19 -23.21 -11.71
CA VAL A 219 -1.02 -23.77 -12.40
C VAL A 219 -1.53 -24.75 -13.48
N LYS A 220 -1.88 -24.20 -14.65
CA LYS A 220 -2.41 -24.94 -15.78
C LYS A 220 -1.44 -24.84 -16.97
N GLY A 221 -0.71 -25.92 -17.24
CA GLY A 221 0.32 -25.95 -18.29
C GLY A 221 1.65 -25.38 -17.83
N GLU A 222 2.46 -24.95 -18.81
CA GLU A 222 3.79 -24.40 -18.58
C GLU A 222 3.71 -22.93 -18.19
N ILE A 223 4.31 -22.58 -17.04
CA ILE A 223 4.48 -21.19 -16.60
C ILE A 223 5.86 -20.68 -17.04
N LYS A 224 5.92 -19.49 -17.60
CA LYS A 224 7.19 -18.82 -17.93
C LYS A 224 7.76 -18.18 -16.68
N TYR A 225 8.95 -18.61 -16.26
CA TYR A 225 9.66 -18.02 -15.12
C TYR A 225 10.82 -17.16 -15.61
N PHE A 226 10.88 -15.91 -15.17
CA PHE A 226 11.99 -15.00 -15.38
C PHE A 226 12.58 -14.60 -14.03
N VAL A 227 13.69 -15.22 -13.65
CA VAL A 227 14.41 -14.91 -12.41
C VAL A 227 15.70 -14.19 -12.77
N ASN A 228 15.88 -12.97 -12.24
CA ASN A 228 17.03 -12.10 -12.56
C ASN A 228 17.39 -12.15 -14.05
N PRO A 229 16.50 -11.74 -14.97
CA PRO A 229 16.70 -11.93 -16.41
C PRO A 229 17.88 -11.13 -16.97
N THR A 230 18.45 -10.20 -16.22
CA THR A 230 19.69 -9.48 -16.55
C THR A 230 20.95 -10.30 -16.23
N GLY A 231 20.81 -11.47 -15.61
CA GLY A 231 21.90 -12.37 -15.22
C GLY A 231 22.37 -12.18 -13.78
N SER A 232 22.49 -10.95 -13.27
CA SER A 232 22.96 -10.64 -11.92
C SER A 232 22.21 -9.45 -11.34
N PHE A 233 22.02 -9.44 -10.00
CA PHE A 233 21.45 -8.32 -9.26
C PHE A 233 22.17 -8.20 -7.89
N GLU A 234 23.44 -7.81 -7.92
CA GLU A 234 24.25 -7.67 -6.72
C GLU A 234 24.13 -6.28 -6.09
N ILE A 235 24.06 -5.23 -6.92
CA ILE A 235 23.87 -3.84 -6.47
C ILE A 235 22.38 -3.51 -6.53
N GLY A 236 21.80 -3.24 -5.36
CA GLY A 236 20.38 -2.91 -5.22
C GLY A 236 20.14 -1.97 -4.04
N GLY A 237 18.85 -1.77 -3.71
CA GLY A 237 18.45 -0.83 -2.67
C GLY A 237 18.84 0.62 -2.98
N PRO A 238 18.93 1.50 -1.97
CA PRO A 238 19.32 2.91 -2.16
C PRO A 238 20.68 3.11 -2.82
N LYS A 239 21.56 2.11 -2.77
CA LYS A 239 22.84 2.13 -3.50
C LYS A 239 22.60 2.06 -5.02
N GLY A 240 21.69 1.22 -5.45
CA GLY A 240 21.37 1.01 -6.86
C GLY A 240 20.53 2.14 -7.46
N ASP A 241 19.48 2.58 -6.75
CA ASP A 241 18.52 3.56 -7.23
C ASP A 241 18.05 4.51 -6.12
N CYS A 242 17.56 5.69 -6.50
CA CYS A 242 17.00 6.66 -5.57
C CYS A 242 15.58 6.24 -5.15
N GLY A 243 15.30 6.27 -3.85
CA GLY A 243 13.97 6.08 -3.30
C GLY A 243 13.35 7.37 -2.80
N VAL A 244 12.05 7.55 -3.04
CA VAL A 244 11.28 8.69 -2.56
C VAL A 244 9.90 8.21 -2.11
N THR A 245 9.41 8.74 -1.01
CA THR A 245 8.06 8.47 -0.49
C THR A 245 7.00 8.70 -1.55
N GLY A 246 6.04 7.77 -1.66
CA GLY A 246 4.88 7.93 -2.53
C GLY A 246 5.11 7.66 -4.01
N ARG A 247 6.20 6.97 -4.40
CA ARG A 247 6.47 6.59 -5.80
C ARG A 247 6.01 5.19 -6.18
N LYS A 248 5.32 4.47 -5.28
CA LYS A 248 4.79 3.12 -5.53
C LYS A 248 3.28 3.03 -5.29
N ILE A 249 2.54 4.10 -5.62
CA ILE A 249 1.11 4.25 -5.33
C ILE A 249 0.23 3.17 -5.98
N ILE A 250 0.63 2.63 -7.12
CA ILE A 250 -0.10 1.55 -7.80
C ILE A 250 0.17 0.20 -7.12
N VAL A 251 1.42 -0.04 -6.68
CA VAL A 251 1.79 -1.19 -5.84
C VAL A 251 1.06 -1.13 -4.49
N ASP A 252 0.95 0.06 -3.91
CA ASP A 252 0.27 0.28 -2.63
C ASP A 252 -1.23 0.00 -2.68
N THR A 253 -1.84 -0.02 -3.86
CA THR A 253 -3.28 -0.13 -4.06
C THR A 253 -3.67 -1.40 -4.82
N TYR A 254 -4.03 -1.32 -6.09
CA TYR A 254 -4.69 -2.42 -6.81
C TYR A 254 -3.91 -2.92 -8.04
N GLY A 255 -2.62 -2.55 -8.20
CA GLY A 255 -1.76 -3.07 -9.27
C GLY A 255 -2.25 -2.75 -10.69
N GLY A 256 -2.98 -1.64 -10.87
CA GLY A 256 -3.54 -1.23 -12.16
C GLY A 256 -4.92 -1.80 -12.47
N ALA A 257 -5.50 -2.64 -11.60
CA ALA A 257 -6.84 -3.19 -11.81
C ALA A 257 -7.97 -2.18 -11.56
N ALA A 258 -7.68 -1.07 -10.88
CA ALA A 258 -8.59 0.03 -10.61
C ALA A 258 -7.90 1.38 -10.87
N PRO A 259 -8.67 2.45 -11.13
CA PRO A 259 -8.16 3.81 -11.18
C PRO A 259 -7.47 4.22 -9.87
N HIS A 260 -6.62 5.24 -9.94
CA HIS A 260 -5.95 5.85 -8.79
C HIS A 260 -6.13 7.38 -8.84
N GLY A 261 -6.33 8.01 -7.68
CA GLY A 261 -6.49 9.46 -7.58
C GLY A 261 -5.19 10.27 -7.61
N GLY A 262 -4.03 9.59 -7.48
CA GLY A 262 -2.70 10.19 -7.49
C GLY A 262 -2.12 10.48 -6.10
N GLY A 263 -2.92 10.48 -5.04
CA GLY A 263 -2.46 10.74 -3.67
C GLY A 263 -1.66 9.56 -3.07
N ALA A 264 -0.47 9.84 -2.54
CA ALA A 264 0.32 8.88 -1.79
C ALA A 264 -0.18 8.75 -0.34
N PHE A 265 0.09 7.60 0.30
CA PHE A 265 -0.35 7.29 1.66
C PHE A 265 0.72 7.53 2.71
N SER A 266 1.91 6.94 2.51
CA SER A 266 2.97 6.92 3.52
C SER A 266 3.40 8.32 3.95
N GLY A 267 3.67 8.50 5.24
CA GLY A 267 4.06 9.76 5.85
C GLY A 267 2.92 10.73 6.16
N LYS A 268 1.68 10.43 5.76
CA LYS A 268 0.50 11.28 5.97
C LYS A 268 -0.32 10.79 7.16
N ASP A 269 -0.61 11.69 8.12
CA ASP A 269 -1.57 11.43 9.19
C ASP A 269 -3.01 11.33 8.65
N PRO A 270 -3.96 10.72 9.39
CA PRO A 270 -5.30 10.45 8.86
C PRO A 270 -6.18 11.67 8.60
N SER A 271 -5.76 12.88 8.91
CA SER A 271 -6.46 14.09 8.47
C SER A 271 -6.33 14.33 6.96
N LYS A 272 -5.33 13.74 6.33
CA LYS A 272 -5.12 13.76 4.88
C LYS A 272 -6.02 12.74 4.21
N VAL A 273 -7.02 13.25 3.49
CA VAL A 273 -8.04 12.42 2.80
C VAL A 273 -7.44 11.50 1.73
N ASP A 274 -6.29 11.85 1.16
CA ASP A 274 -5.54 10.96 0.26
C ASP A 274 -5.38 9.56 0.86
N ARG A 275 -5.08 9.49 2.16
CA ARG A 275 -4.93 8.23 2.88
C ARG A 275 -6.24 7.75 3.49
N SER A 276 -6.86 8.54 4.35
CA SER A 276 -8.03 8.11 5.13
C SER A 276 -9.24 7.80 4.25
N ALA A 277 -9.52 8.61 3.23
CA ALA A 277 -10.65 8.37 2.34
C ALA A 277 -10.39 7.24 1.33
N ALA A 278 -9.15 7.00 0.92
CA ALA A 278 -8.80 5.80 0.14
C ALA A 278 -9.03 4.52 0.95
N TYR A 279 -8.68 4.53 2.25
CA TYR A 279 -8.95 3.42 3.17
C TYR A 279 -10.45 3.23 3.38
N ALA A 280 -11.21 4.32 3.58
CA ALA A 280 -12.66 4.25 3.71
C ALA A 280 -13.33 3.75 2.42
N ALA A 281 -12.89 4.21 1.25
CA ALA A 281 -13.40 3.73 -0.03
C ALA A 281 -13.10 2.23 -0.25
N ARG A 282 -11.92 1.75 0.18
CA ARG A 282 -11.62 0.29 0.23
C ARG A 282 -12.58 -0.45 1.15
N HIS A 283 -12.82 0.06 2.35
CA HIS A 283 -13.74 -0.54 3.31
C HIS A 283 -15.17 -0.65 2.72
N VAL A 284 -15.65 0.42 2.07
CA VAL A 284 -16.95 0.42 1.38
C VAL A 284 -16.99 -0.64 0.29
N ALA A 285 -16.03 -0.60 -0.66
CA ALA A 285 -15.99 -1.52 -1.80
C ALA A 285 -15.93 -3.00 -1.34
N LYS A 286 -15.11 -3.29 -0.31
CA LYS A 286 -14.97 -4.62 0.26
C LYS A 286 -16.27 -5.11 0.87
N ASN A 287 -16.98 -4.27 1.61
CA ASN A 287 -18.26 -4.61 2.23
C ASN A 287 -19.37 -4.82 1.20
N VAL A 288 -19.39 -4.08 0.08
CA VAL A 288 -20.35 -4.28 -1.03
C VAL A 288 -20.15 -5.68 -1.64
N VAL A 289 -18.91 -6.07 -1.92
CA VAL A 289 -18.60 -7.40 -2.50
C VAL A 289 -18.87 -8.50 -1.48
N ALA A 290 -18.47 -8.33 -0.22
CA ALA A 290 -18.71 -9.28 0.87
C ALA A 290 -20.21 -9.48 1.15
N ALA A 291 -21.04 -8.45 0.97
CA ALA A 291 -22.50 -8.55 1.06
C ALA A 291 -23.12 -9.36 -0.09
N GLY A 292 -22.34 -9.70 -1.12
CA GLY A 292 -22.80 -10.38 -2.33
C GLY A 292 -23.66 -9.49 -3.25
N LEU A 293 -23.54 -8.16 -3.13
CA LEU A 293 -24.27 -7.21 -3.98
C LEU A 293 -23.64 -7.07 -5.37
N ALA A 294 -22.37 -7.38 -5.52
CA ALA A 294 -21.65 -7.41 -6.78
C ALA A 294 -20.44 -8.34 -6.70
N SER A 295 -19.90 -8.82 -7.82
CA SER A 295 -18.62 -9.58 -7.85
C SER A 295 -17.42 -8.65 -7.88
N LYS A 296 -17.59 -7.36 -8.22
CA LYS A 296 -16.58 -6.30 -8.12
C LYS A 296 -17.27 -4.95 -7.91
N CYS A 297 -16.58 -4.10 -7.18
CA CYS A 297 -17.07 -2.76 -6.86
C CYS A 297 -15.91 -1.77 -6.86
N LEU A 298 -16.07 -0.67 -7.59
CA LEU A 298 -15.23 0.52 -7.52
C LEU A 298 -16.02 1.63 -6.82
N VAL A 299 -15.40 2.29 -5.87
CA VAL A 299 -15.95 3.46 -5.18
C VAL A 299 -15.02 4.64 -5.42
N GLN A 300 -15.56 5.77 -5.87
CA GLN A 300 -14.87 7.06 -5.93
C GLN A 300 -15.46 8.00 -4.89
N VAL A 301 -14.59 8.69 -4.17
CA VAL A 301 -14.97 9.78 -3.26
C VAL A 301 -14.14 11.01 -3.61
N ALA A 302 -14.77 12.19 -3.68
CA ALA A 302 -14.07 13.43 -3.98
C ALA A 302 -14.33 14.49 -2.90
N TYR A 303 -13.32 15.31 -2.63
CA TYR A 303 -13.37 16.38 -1.62
C TYR A 303 -12.91 17.72 -2.19
N ALA A 304 -13.44 18.80 -1.59
CA ALA A 304 -12.88 20.14 -1.69
C ALA A 304 -12.14 20.48 -0.38
N ILE A 305 -11.04 21.20 -0.49
CA ILE A 305 -10.27 21.65 0.68
C ILE A 305 -11.16 22.44 1.65
N GLY A 306 -11.05 22.15 2.96
CA GLY A 306 -11.80 22.85 4.00
C GLY A 306 -13.29 22.49 4.08
N VAL A 307 -13.80 21.56 3.26
CA VAL A 307 -15.19 21.11 3.28
C VAL A 307 -15.28 19.70 3.85
N ALA A 308 -16.17 19.48 4.83
CA ALA A 308 -16.31 18.18 5.48
C ALA A 308 -17.06 17.17 4.62
N LYS A 309 -18.17 17.56 3.98
CA LYS A 309 -18.93 16.66 3.12
C LYS A 309 -18.18 16.35 1.81
N PRO A 310 -18.11 15.08 1.39
CA PRO A 310 -17.66 14.75 0.04
C PRO A 310 -18.44 15.54 -1.02
N VAL A 311 -17.74 16.04 -2.03
CA VAL A 311 -18.34 16.70 -3.21
C VAL A 311 -19.12 15.69 -4.06
N SER A 312 -18.60 14.46 -4.12
CA SER A 312 -19.28 13.35 -4.82
C SER A 312 -18.88 12.01 -4.20
N VAL A 313 -19.84 11.06 -4.28
CA VAL A 313 -19.64 9.65 -3.96
C VAL A 313 -20.25 8.84 -5.09
N MET A 314 -19.46 8.01 -5.76
CA MET A 314 -19.91 7.16 -6.86
C MET A 314 -19.47 5.72 -6.59
N ALA A 315 -20.37 4.77 -6.83
CA ALA A 315 -20.06 3.34 -6.83
C ALA A 315 -20.45 2.74 -8.19
N THR A 316 -19.55 1.92 -8.75
CA THR A 316 -19.85 1.16 -9.98
C THR A 316 -19.41 -0.29 -9.83
N THR A 317 -20.23 -1.17 -10.39
CA THR A 317 -20.05 -2.63 -10.34
C THR A 317 -19.61 -3.22 -11.66
N TYR A 318 -19.41 -2.38 -12.68
CA TYR A 318 -19.09 -2.81 -14.05
C TYR A 318 -20.09 -3.84 -14.60
N GLY A 319 -21.37 -3.70 -14.24
CA GLY A 319 -22.45 -4.59 -14.67
C GLY A 319 -22.53 -5.92 -13.90
N SER A 320 -21.73 -6.10 -12.83
CA SER A 320 -21.83 -7.30 -11.97
C SER A 320 -22.81 -7.15 -10.80
N GLY A 321 -23.41 -5.97 -10.64
CA GLY A 321 -24.27 -5.63 -9.51
C GLY A 321 -25.66 -6.27 -9.58
N ARG A 322 -26.25 -6.50 -8.41
CA ARG A 322 -27.64 -6.93 -8.25
C ARG A 322 -28.64 -5.77 -8.33
N MET A 323 -28.16 -4.53 -8.29
CA MET A 323 -28.91 -3.30 -8.44
C MET A 323 -28.17 -2.35 -9.37
N SER A 324 -28.83 -1.25 -9.78
CA SER A 324 -28.18 -0.22 -10.59
C SER A 324 -27.06 0.47 -9.80
N ASP A 325 -26.02 0.93 -10.50
CA ASP A 325 -24.89 1.67 -9.89
C ASP A 325 -25.38 2.95 -9.18
N GLU A 326 -26.44 3.58 -9.69
CA GLU A 326 -27.09 4.74 -9.05
C GLU A 326 -27.72 4.36 -7.69
N SER A 327 -28.47 3.25 -7.64
CA SER A 327 -29.06 2.75 -6.39
C SER A 327 -27.98 2.33 -5.39
N LEU A 328 -26.93 1.69 -5.87
CA LEU A 328 -25.78 1.33 -5.04
C LEU A 328 -25.07 2.56 -4.47
N SER A 329 -24.86 3.60 -5.28
CA SER A 329 -24.25 4.85 -4.83
C SER A 329 -25.07 5.54 -3.74
N ARG A 330 -26.41 5.54 -3.86
CA ARG A 330 -27.31 6.02 -2.80
C ARG A 330 -27.25 5.16 -1.53
N LEU A 331 -27.21 3.84 -1.68
CA LEU A 331 -27.07 2.91 -0.56
C LEU A 331 -25.75 3.16 0.20
N VAL A 332 -24.65 3.34 -0.51
CA VAL A 332 -23.34 3.66 0.06
C VAL A 332 -23.40 4.99 0.80
N ALA A 333 -23.88 6.05 0.16
CA ALA A 333 -23.95 7.38 0.77
C ALA A 333 -24.83 7.42 2.05
N HIS A 334 -25.84 6.53 2.13
CA HIS A 334 -26.71 6.44 3.32
C HIS A 334 -26.07 5.63 4.47
N ASN A 335 -25.27 4.61 4.16
CA ASN A 335 -24.75 3.68 5.16
C ASN A 335 -23.32 4.01 5.65
N PHE A 336 -22.61 4.88 4.96
CA PHE A 336 -21.23 5.27 5.31
C PHE A 336 -21.10 6.78 5.41
N ASP A 337 -20.71 7.25 6.58
CA ASP A 337 -20.33 8.64 6.75
C ASP A 337 -18.87 8.84 6.31
N LEU A 338 -18.72 9.45 5.15
CA LEU A 338 -17.42 9.66 4.50
C LEU A 338 -16.84 11.06 4.77
N ARG A 339 -17.33 11.77 5.81
CA ARG A 339 -16.67 12.98 6.31
C ARG A 339 -15.34 12.61 6.97
N PRO A 340 -14.26 13.43 6.84
CA PRO A 340 -12.92 13.09 7.35
C PRO A 340 -12.90 12.66 8.82
N LYS A 341 -13.58 13.40 9.70
CA LYS A 341 -13.67 13.05 11.13
C LYS A 341 -14.38 11.71 11.37
N ALA A 342 -15.46 11.47 10.65
CA ALA A 342 -16.23 10.21 10.78
C ALA A 342 -15.42 9.01 10.30
N ILE A 343 -14.68 9.13 9.20
CA ILE A 343 -13.75 8.10 8.71
C ILE A 343 -12.70 7.76 9.78
N ILE A 344 -12.04 8.80 10.34
CA ILE A 344 -11.01 8.63 11.36
C ILE A 344 -11.55 7.86 12.56
N GLN A 345 -12.77 8.18 13.00
CA GLN A 345 -13.43 7.51 14.12
C GLN A 345 -13.85 6.08 13.77
N ALA A 346 -14.55 5.90 12.66
CA ALA A 346 -15.07 4.59 12.24
C ALA A 346 -13.96 3.56 12.03
N LEU A 347 -12.84 3.98 11.43
CA LEU A 347 -11.68 3.13 11.16
C LEU A 347 -10.63 3.19 12.28
N ASN A 348 -10.85 3.96 13.35
CA ASN A 348 -9.95 4.09 14.50
C ASN A 348 -8.49 4.37 14.07
N LEU A 349 -8.28 5.44 13.28
CA LEU A 349 -7.02 5.72 12.60
C LEU A 349 -6.00 6.50 13.43
N LEU A 350 -6.35 7.04 14.61
CA LEU A 350 -5.42 7.80 15.46
C LEU A 350 -4.52 6.87 16.31
N ARG A 351 -3.85 5.95 15.64
CA ARG A 351 -2.99 4.93 16.27
C ARG A 351 -1.71 4.73 15.47
N PRO A 352 -0.61 4.23 16.09
CA PRO A 352 0.63 3.92 15.38
C PRO A 352 0.51 2.54 14.67
N ILE A 353 -0.12 2.52 13.50
CA ILE A 353 -0.42 1.32 12.71
C ILE A 353 0.13 1.37 11.28
N TYR A 354 0.79 2.46 10.90
CA TYR A 354 1.06 2.80 9.53
C TYR A 354 2.33 2.17 8.96
N CYS A 355 3.37 2.05 9.76
CA CYS A 355 4.64 1.48 9.29
C CYS A 355 4.50 0.05 8.73
N LYS A 356 3.58 -0.74 9.31
CA LYS A 356 3.28 -2.10 8.80
C LYS A 356 2.60 -2.09 7.42
N SER A 357 1.81 -1.05 7.10
CA SER A 357 1.13 -0.95 5.82
C SER A 357 2.04 -0.47 4.67
N ALA A 358 3.19 0.11 5.00
CA ALA A 358 4.09 0.73 4.04
C ALA A 358 4.84 -0.25 3.11
N ALA A 359 4.70 -1.56 3.29
CA ALA A 359 5.25 -2.59 2.42
C ALA A 359 4.20 -3.68 2.16
N TYR A 360 4.28 -4.34 1.00
CA TYR A 360 3.39 -5.45 0.58
C TYR A 360 1.93 -5.05 0.31
N GLY A 361 1.69 -3.77 -0.03
CA GLY A 361 0.38 -3.19 -0.28
C GLY A 361 -0.39 -2.79 0.98
N HIS A 362 -1.21 -1.74 0.85
CA HIS A 362 -2.05 -1.25 1.94
C HIS A 362 -3.38 -2.02 2.05
N PHE A 363 -3.77 -2.74 1.00
CA PHE A 363 -5.03 -3.46 0.88
C PHE A 363 -4.84 -4.98 0.71
N GLY A 364 -5.88 -5.75 1.03
CA GLY A 364 -5.83 -7.20 1.00
C GLY A 364 -5.05 -7.81 2.16
N ARG A 365 -4.99 -7.11 3.28
CA ARG A 365 -4.27 -7.47 4.50
C ARG A 365 -5.23 -8.12 5.51
N GLU A 366 -4.69 -8.96 6.38
CA GLU A 366 -5.47 -9.71 7.39
C GLU A 366 -5.10 -9.37 8.84
N GLU A 367 -4.16 -8.42 9.03
CA GLU A 367 -3.79 -7.93 10.34
C GLU A 367 -4.96 -7.17 10.99
N PRO A 368 -5.30 -7.46 12.25
CA PRO A 368 -6.50 -6.93 12.90
C PRO A 368 -6.46 -5.41 13.12
N GLU A 369 -5.29 -4.81 13.11
CA GLU A 369 -5.13 -3.37 13.18
C GLU A 369 -5.57 -2.62 11.90
N PHE A 370 -5.67 -3.30 10.75
CA PHE A 370 -6.08 -2.73 9.48
C PHE A 370 -7.60 -2.75 9.32
N THR A 371 -8.26 -1.90 10.08
CA THR A 371 -9.73 -1.82 10.20
C THR A 371 -10.46 -1.56 8.89
N TRP A 372 -9.81 -0.97 7.90
CA TRP A 372 -10.37 -0.78 6.55
C TRP A 372 -10.53 -2.10 5.76
N GLU A 373 -9.99 -3.18 6.25
CA GLU A 373 -10.20 -4.53 5.71
C GLU A 373 -11.35 -5.29 6.37
N ALA A 374 -12.00 -4.72 7.39
CA ALA A 374 -13.13 -5.36 8.06
C ALA A 374 -14.36 -5.48 7.15
N MET A 375 -15.12 -6.57 7.31
CA MET A 375 -16.39 -6.81 6.60
C MET A 375 -17.61 -6.64 7.52
N ASP A 376 -17.48 -5.77 8.50
CA ASP A 376 -18.43 -5.53 9.59
C ASP A 376 -19.77 -4.89 9.15
N ARG A 377 -19.79 -4.29 7.94
CA ARG A 377 -20.98 -3.66 7.35
C ARG A 377 -21.69 -4.54 6.32
N ALA A 378 -21.13 -5.68 5.95
CA ALA A 378 -21.65 -6.51 4.87
C ALA A 378 -23.09 -7.01 5.14
N LEU A 379 -23.39 -7.45 6.38
CA LEU A 379 -24.73 -7.91 6.75
C LEU A 379 -25.76 -6.78 6.68
N ALA A 380 -25.43 -5.61 7.20
CA ALA A 380 -26.30 -4.44 7.17
C ALA A 380 -26.61 -3.99 5.73
N LEU A 381 -25.57 -3.96 4.86
CA LEU A 381 -25.75 -3.64 3.44
C LEU A 381 -26.66 -4.64 2.73
N LYS A 382 -26.48 -5.94 3.02
CA LYS A 382 -27.33 -6.99 2.45
C LYS A 382 -28.80 -6.87 2.84
N GLN A 383 -29.08 -6.38 4.05
CA GLN A 383 -30.45 -6.18 4.57
C GLN A 383 -31.09 -4.89 4.04
N ALA A 384 -30.27 -3.90 3.71
CA ALA A 384 -30.74 -2.60 3.22
C ALA A 384 -30.89 -2.54 1.68
N ALA A 385 -30.40 -3.55 0.96
CA ALA A 385 -30.46 -3.70 -0.49
C ALA A 385 -31.72 -4.46 -0.95
#